data_050f33b5d7e7ecea5bd47f426842fc76
#
_entry.id   050f33b5d7e7ecea5bd47f426842fc76
#
_cell.length_a   1.000
_cell.length_b   1.000
_cell.length_c   1.000
_cell.angle_alpha   90.00
_cell.angle_beta   90.00
_cell.angle_gamma   90.00
#
_symmetry.space_group_name_H-M   'P 1'
#
loop_
_entity.id
_entity.type
_entity.pdbx_description
1 polymer ?
#
loop_
_entity_poly.entity_id
_entity_poly.type
_entity_poly.pdbx_seq_one_letter_code
_entity_poly.pdbx_strand_id
1 'polypeptide(L)'
;MTPRTLEPAGGAQTARIGDMLTLTGTEARHAVTVRRLQVGERVDLVDGAGLRLVCEVVRAGANGARDRLTARVRERVEEAESTVRMVLVQALAKSGRDEQAVETATELGVDAVVPWQAERCVSVWRGAKVAKGRARWQATAREATKQARRAWVPEVGELLTTRSLTRWVRETTQTGGVVLVLHEEAAAPIGGVRLPDPDDCE
;
A
#
# COMPACT_ATOMS: atom_id res chain seq x y z
N MET A 1 3.81 -1.58 -8.32
CA MET A 1 4.91 -1.97 -9.23
C MET A 1 6.19 -1.30 -8.76
N THR A 2 7.32 -1.99 -8.67
CA THR A 2 8.58 -1.32 -8.30
C THR A 2 9.22 -0.69 -9.54
N PRO A 3 9.84 0.52 -9.44
CA PRO A 3 10.47 1.21 -10.60
C PRO A 3 11.51 0.38 -11.36
N ARG A 4 12.03 -0.70 -10.75
CA ARG A 4 13.06 -1.58 -11.33
C ARG A 4 12.54 -2.61 -12.34
N THR A 5 11.22 -2.74 -12.50
CA THR A 5 10.60 -3.76 -13.36
C THR A 5 9.96 -3.18 -14.62
N LEU A 6 10.12 -1.88 -14.87
CA LEU A 6 9.58 -1.21 -16.05
C LEU A 6 10.71 -0.67 -16.94
N GLU A 7 10.62 -0.95 -18.23
CA GLU A 7 11.51 -0.43 -19.26
C GLU A 7 10.73 0.55 -20.17
N PRO A 8 11.26 1.75 -20.43
CA PRO A 8 12.51 2.29 -19.90
C PRO A 8 12.44 2.60 -18.40
N ALA A 9 13.58 2.59 -17.70
CA ALA A 9 13.64 2.95 -16.28
C ALA A 9 13.11 4.37 -16.07
N GLY A 10 12.19 4.55 -15.09
CA GLY A 10 11.48 5.82 -14.89
C GLY A 10 10.38 6.08 -15.92
N GLY A 11 10.14 5.16 -16.84
CA GLY A 11 9.19 5.34 -17.95
C GLY A 11 7.74 5.56 -17.48
N ALA A 12 7.35 5.10 -16.30
CA ALA A 12 5.99 5.35 -15.80
C ALA A 12 5.72 6.85 -15.61
N GLN A 13 6.64 7.58 -14.98
CA GLN A 13 6.48 9.00 -14.64
C GLN A 13 6.44 9.89 -15.90
N THR A 14 7.17 9.51 -16.95
CA THR A 14 7.27 10.26 -18.21
C THR A 14 6.35 9.76 -19.30
N ALA A 15 5.66 8.63 -19.08
CA ALA A 15 4.80 7.99 -20.07
C ALA A 15 3.65 8.86 -20.53
N ARG A 16 3.44 8.90 -21.83
CA ARG A 16 2.33 9.58 -22.51
C ARG A 16 1.39 8.55 -23.14
N ILE A 17 0.19 8.98 -23.45
CA ILE A 17 -0.76 8.15 -24.20
C ILE A 17 -0.14 7.76 -25.54
N GLY A 18 -0.17 6.49 -25.86
CA GLY A 18 0.45 5.89 -27.05
C GLY A 18 1.81 5.25 -26.83
N ASP A 19 2.51 5.61 -25.76
CA ASP A 19 3.83 5.05 -25.43
C ASP A 19 3.77 3.56 -25.16
N MET A 20 4.89 2.89 -25.43
CA MET A 20 5.08 1.46 -25.19
C MET A 20 5.94 1.27 -23.94
N LEU A 21 5.43 0.52 -22.98
CA LEU A 21 6.13 0.17 -21.77
C LEU A 21 6.32 -1.35 -21.70
N THR A 22 7.48 -1.79 -21.24
CA THR A 22 7.75 -3.20 -21.05
C THR A 22 7.93 -3.49 -19.57
N LEU A 23 7.03 -4.28 -19.01
CA LEU A 23 7.13 -4.85 -17.68
C LEU A 23 8.08 -6.05 -17.73
N THR A 24 8.99 -6.17 -16.77
CA THR A 24 10.00 -7.24 -16.71
C THR A 24 10.02 -7.92 -15.33
N GLY A 25 10.70 -9.06 -15.23
CA GLY A 25 10.94 -9.75 -13.97
C GLY A 25 9.70 -10.43 -13.38
N THR A 26 9.59 -10.41 -12.05
CA THR A 26 8.57 -11.15 -11.29
C THR A 26 7.15 -10.68 -11.62
N GLU A 27 6.94 -9.37 -11.77
CA GLU A 27 5.63 -8.80 -12.09
C GLU A 27 5.16 -9.22 -13.48
N ALA A 28 6.05 -9.17 -14.48
CA ALA A 28 5.74 -9.65 -15.83
C ALA A 28 5.46 -11.15 -15.84
N ARG A 29 6.24 -11.93 -15.10
CA ARG A 29 6.01 -13.38 -14.96
C ARG A 29 4.65 -13.65 -14.34
N HIS A 30 4.26 -12.94 -13.29
CA HIS A 30 2.93 -13.08 -12.69
C HIS A 30 1.83 -12.74 -13.70
N ALA A 31 1.96 -11.65 -14.43
CA ALA A 31 1.00 -11.23 -15.45
C ALA A 31 0.84 -12.27 -16.57
N VAL A 32 1.96 -12.80 -17.06
CA VAL A 32 1.97 -13.75 -18.21
C VAL A 32 1.60 -15.18 -17.80
N THR A 33 2.09 -15.69 -16.63
CA THR A 33 1.93 -17.10 -16.28
C THR A 33 0.77 -17.38 -15.33
N VAL A 34 0.50 -16.47 -14.39
CA VAL A 34 -0.57 -16.64 -13.39
C VAL A 34 -1.86 -16.01 -13.91
N ARG A 35 -1.84 -14.74 -14.26
CA ARG A 35 -3.00 -14.05 -14.82
C ARG A 35 -3.27 -14.37 -16.29
N ARG A 36 -2.28 -14.90 -17.00
CA ARG A 36 -2.36 -15.33 -18.40
C ARG A 36 -2.90 -14.23 -19.32
N LEU A 37 -2.46 -13.00 -19.11
CA LEU A 37 -2.91 -11.87 -19.92
C LEU A 37 -2.60 -12.08 -21.39
N GLN A 38 -3.60 -11.80 -22.23
CA GLN A 38 -3.54 -11.93 -23.68
C GLN A 38 -3.37 -10.56 -24.35
N VAL A 39 -2.90 -10.57 -25.60
CA VAL A 39 -2.85 -9.36 -26.43
C VAL A 39 -4.26 -8.77 -26.60
N GLY A 40 -4.38 -7.46 -26.45
CA GLY A 40 -5.64 -6.73 -26.47
C GLY A 40 -6.32 -6.56 -25.12
N GLU A 41 -5.89 -7.30 -24.07
CA GLU A 41 -6.47 -7.13 -22.73
C GLU A 41 -5.95 -5.86 -22.04
N ARG A 42 -6.79 -5.33 -21.14
CA ARG A 42 -6.44 -4.17 -20.31
C ARG A 42 -5.65 -4.59 -19.10
N VAL A 43 -4.63 -3.79 -18.77
CA VAL A 43 -3.81 -3.94 -17.57
C VAL A 43 -3.47 -2.57 -17.01
N ASP A 44 -3.64 -2.41 -15.71
CA ASP A 44 -3.24 -1.18 -15.01
C ASP A 44 -1.82 -1.33 -14.46
N LEU A 45 -0.97 -0.36 -14.80
CA LEU A 45 0.35 -0.22 -14.23
C LEU A 45 0.32 0.95 -13.25
N VAL A 46 0.64 0.68 -11.97
CA VAL A 46 0.64 1.69 -10.92
C VAL A 46 2.02 1.82 -10.30
N ASP A 47 2.44 3.02 -9.92
CA ASP A 47 3.74 3.24 -9.27
C ASP A 47 3.69 3.10 -7.74
N GLY A 48 2.50 3.06 -7.16
CA GLY A 48 2.27 3.02 -5.73
C GLY A 48 2.27 4.40 -5.05
N ALA A 49 2.37 5.47 -5.84
CA ALA A 49 2.39 6.86 -5.41
C ALA A 49 1.37 7.73 -6.18
N GLY A 50 0.22 7.14 -6.55
CA GLY A 50 -0.90 7.82 -7.17
C GLY A 50 -0.94 7.78 -8.69
N LEU A 51 0.14 7.41 -9.37
CA LEU A 51 0.10 7.29 -10.83
C LEU A 51 -0.48 5.94 -11.25
N ARG A 52 -1.51 5.99 -12.10
CA ARG A 52 -2.11 4.86 -12.80
C ARG A 52 -2.00 5.04 -14.31
N LEU A 53 -1.41 4.08 -14.99
CA LEU A 53 -1.41 3.98 -16.44
C LEU A 53 -2.34 2.84 -16.84
N VAL A 54 -3.45 3.17 -17.47
CA VAL A 54 -4.34 2.17 -18.08
C VAL A 54 -3.73 1.77 -19.41
N CYS A 55 -3.35 0.52 -19.53
CA CYS A 55 -2.62 0.01 -20.68
C CYS A 55 -3.39 -1.11 -21.39
N GLU A 56 -3.07 -1.32 -22.66
CA GLU A 56 -3.49 -2.48 -23.44
C GLU A 56 -2.28 -3.35 -23.75
N VAL A 57 -2.38 -4.64 -23.48
CA VAL A 57 -1.32 -5.61 -23.76
C VAL A 57 -1.09 -5.73 -25.26
N VAL A 58 0.14 -5.46 -25.70
CA VAL A 58 0.55 -5.60 -27.10
C VAL A 58 1.35 -6.87 -27.32
N ARG A 59 2.08 -7.32 -26.31
CA ARG A 59 2.86 -8.56 -26.35
C ARG A 59 2.94 -9.18 -24.96
N ALA A 60 2.65 -10.46 -24.85
CA ALA A 60 2.79 -11.25 -23.64
C ALA A 60 3.66 -12.47 -23.94
N GLY A 61 4.83 -12.57 -23.28
CA GLY A 61 5.66 -13.76 -23.30
C GLY A 61 6.17 -14.20 -24.68
N ALA A 62 6.75 -13.33 -25.50
CA ALA A 62 7.29 -13.70 -26.81
C ALA A 62 8.57 -14.54 -26.72
N ASN A 63 8.74 -15.52 -27.64
CA ASN A 63 9.94 -16.35 -27.79
C ASN A 63 10.33 -17.17 -26.55
N GLY A 64 9.34 -17.67 -25.78
CA GLY A 64 9.59 -18.43 -24.56
C GLY A 64 9.94 -17.59 -23.32
N ALA A 65 10.12 -16.29 -23.47
CA ALA A 65 10.35 -15.37 -22.35
C ALA A 65 9.03 -15.11 -21.61
N ARG A 66 8.86 -15.76 -20.45
CA ARG A 66 7.65 -15.62 -19.61
C ARG A 66 7.72 -14.42 -18.63
N ASP A 67 8.79 -13.67 -18.66
CA ASP A 67 9.13 -12.58 -17.76
C ASP A 67 9.12 -11.19 -18.41
N ARG A 68 8.43 -11.07 -19.56
CA ARG A 68 8.25 -9.80 -20.28
C ARG A 68 6.82 -9.63 -20.75
N LEU A 69 6.26 -8.45 -20.51
CA LEU A 69 4.95 -8.04 -21.01
C LEU A 69 5.08 -6.61 -21.52
N THR A 70 4.74 -6.40 -22.79
CA THR A 70 4.73 -5.07 -23.39
C THR A 70 3.30 -4.58 -23.52
N ALA A 71 3.04 -3.37 -23.05
CA ALA A 71 1.71 -2.75 -23.10
C ALA A 71 1.80 -1.31 -23.61
N ARG A 72 0.74 -0.88 -24.28
CA ARG A 72 0.58 0.49 -24.79
C ARG A 72 -0.27 1.29 -23.82
N VAL A 73 0.19 2.47 -23.45
CA VAL A 73 -0.55 3.42 -22.59
C VAL A 73 -1.77 3.93 -23.35
N ARG A 74 -2.96 3.76 -22.79
CA ARG A 74 -4.24 4.24 -23.31
C ARG A 74 -4.76 5.43 -22.53
N GLU A 75 -4.48 5.47 -21.23
CA GLU A 75 -4.90 6.55 -20.34
C GLU A 75 -3.85 6.75 -19.24
N ARG A 76 -3.67 7.99 -18.79
CA ARG A 76 -2.83 8.36 -17.65
C ARG A 76 -3.70 9.07 -16.63
N VAL A 77 -3.74 8.53 -15.42
CA VAL A 77 -4.52 9.07 -14.30
C VAL A 77 -3.56 9.35 -13.14
N GLU A 78 -3.63 10.56 -12.60
CA GLU A 78 -2.97 10.92 -11.34
C GLU A 78 -4.05 11.00 -10.26
N GLU A 79 -4.08 9.99 -9.40
CA GLU A 79 -5.01 9.93 -8.27
C GLU A 79 -4.47 10.82 -7.15
N ALA A 80 -5.23 11.82 -6.73
CA ALA A 80 -4.85 12.68 -5.62
C ALA A 80 -4.71 11.88 -4.31
N GLU A 81 -3.88 12.36 -3.39
CA GLU A 81 -3.87 11.88 -2.02
C GLU A 81 -5.22 12.15 -1.36
N SER A 82 -5.59 11.31 -0.40
CA SER A 82 -6.78 11.53 0.43
C SER A 82 -6.64 12.82 1.23
N THR A 83 -7.68 13.64 1.26
CA THR A 83 -7.74 14.84 2.11
C THR A 83 -7.75 14.50 3.60
N VAL A 84 -8.30 13.33 3.96
CA VAL A 84 -8.26 12.79 5.32
C VAL A 84 -7.29 11.61 5.35
N ARG A 85 -6.18 11.76 6.05
CA ARG A 85 -5.19 10.69 6.21
C ARG A 85 -5.61 9.70 7.29
N MET A 86 -5.86 8.46 6.90
CA MET A 86 -6.23 7.37 7.81
C MET A 86 -5.01 6.53 8.17
N VAL A 87 -4.71 6.40 9.48
CA VAL A 87 -3.55 5.66 9.98
C VAL A 87 -4.00 4.52 10.89
N LEU A 88 -3.60 3.29 10.57
CA LEU A 88 -3.74 2.16 11.50
C LEU A 88 -2.50 2.03 12.36
N VAL A 89 -2.63 2.17 13.69
CA VAL A 89 -1.59 1.79 14.65
C VAL A 89 -1.88 0.37 15.11
N GLN A 90 -1.11 -0.59 14.64
CA GLN A 90 -1.32 -2.02 14.88
C GLN A 90 -0.32 -2.57 15.89
N ALA A 91 -0.80 -3.12 16.99
CA ALA A 91 0.04 -3.84 17.94
C ALA A 91 0.64 -5.10 17.31
N LEU A 92 1.91 -5.40 17.61
CA LEU A 92 2.56 -6.62 17.15
C LEU A 92 1.81 -7.83 17.68
N ALA A 93 1.39 -8.74 16.81
CA ALA A 93 0.65 -9.93 17.15
C ALA A 93 1.40 -11.21 16.74
N LYS A 94 0.95 -12.36 17.22
CA LYS A 94 1.47 -13.67 16.81
C LYS A 94 0.72 -14.24 15.63
N SER A 95 1.35 -15.18 14.95
CA SER A 95 0.74 -16.04 13.94
C SER A 95 0.18 -15.30 12.73
N GLY A 96 0.83 -14.18 12.33
CA GLY A 96 0.45 -13.43 11.14
C GLY A 96 -0.82 -12.58 11.28
N ARG A 97 -1.39 -12.46 12.49
CA ARG A 97 -2.61 -11.66 12.72
C ARG A 97 -2.38 -10.17 12.50
N ASP A 98 -1.19 -9.69 12.81
CA ASP A 98 -0.78 -8.32 12.52
C ASP A 98 -0.64 -8.08 11.00
N GLU A 99 -0.10 -9.03 10.26
CA GLU A 99 -0.04 -8.96 8.80
C GLU A 99 -1.44 -9.01 8.17
N GLN A 100 -2.33 -9.85 8.69
CA GLN A 100 -3.72 -9.88 8.27
C GLN A 100 -4.43 -8.53 8.52
N ALA A 101 -4.16 -7.87 9.65
CA ALA A 101 -4.70 -6.55 9.91
C ALA A 101 -4.16 -5.50 8.92
N VAL A 102 -2.86 -5.56 8.57
CA VAL A 102 -2.25 -4.71 7.54
C VAL A 102 -2.90 -4.94 6.18
N GLU A 103 -3.11 -6.20 5.79
CA GLU A 103 -3.77 -6.59 4.54
C GLU A 103 -5.18 -5.99 4.47
N THR A 104 -6.03 -6.32 5.46
CA THR A 104 -7.42 -5.84 5.50
C THR A 104 -7.51 -4.32 5.55
N ALA A 105 -6.70 -3.64 6.36
CA ALA A 105 -6.69 -2.18 6.43
C ALA A 105 -6.26 -1.56 5.09
N THR A 106 -5.31 -2.16 4.39
CA THR A 106 -4.89 -1.72 3.06
C THR A 106 -6.03 -1.85 2.06
N GLU A 107 -6.76 -2.97 2.07
CA GLU A 107 -7.94 -3.18 1.20
C GLU A 107 -9.05 -2.16 1.49
N LEU A 108 -9.22 -1.78 2.76
CA LEU A 108 -10.22 -0.79 3.19
C LEU A 108 -9.81 0.67 2.93
N GLY A 109 -8.58 0.92 2.52
CA GLY A 109 -8.19 2.26 2.09
C GLY A 109 -7.24 3.02 3.04
N VAL A 110 -6.66 2.38 4.06
CA VAL A 110 -5.71 3.06 4.97
C VAL A 110 -4.55 3.68 4.18
N ASP A 111 -4.05 4.83 4.66
CA ASP A 111 -2.93 5.56 4.02
C ASP A 111 -1.59 5.27 4.69
N ALA A 112 -1.61 4.85 5.96
CA ALA A 112 -0.41 4.42 6.66
C ALA A 112 -0.70 3.35 7.70
N VAL A 113 0.30 2.52 7.99
CA VAL A 113 0.27 1.52 9.06
C VAL A 113 1.50 1.70 9.93
N VAL A 114 1.31 1.79 11.24
CA VAL A 114 2.39 1.99 12.20
C VAL A 114 2.49 0.80 13.15
N PRO A 115 3.61 0.08 13.17
CA PRO A 115 3.79 -1.04 14.09
C PRO A 115 3.99 -0.52 15.53
N TRP A 116 3.25 -1.10 16.46
CA TRP A 116 3.35 -0.78 17.88
C TRP A 116 3.76 -1.99 18.71
N GLN A 117 4.88 -1.88 19.40
CA GLN A 117 5.31 -2.85 20.40
C GLN A 117 4.76 -2.45 21.77
N ALA A 118 3.58 -2.98 22.13
CA ALA A 118 2.97 -2.76 23.42
C ALA A 118 3.81 -3.45 24.53
N GLU A 119 3.74 -2.93 25.75
CA GLU A 119 4.54 -3.46 26.89
C GLU A 119 4.26 -4.93 27.20
N ARG A 120 3.01 -5.37 26.98
CA ARG A 120 2.58 -6.75 27.25
C ARG A 120 2.43 -7.59 25.98
N CYS A 121 2.88 -7.10 24.82
CA CYS A 121 2.78 -7.91 23.60
C CYS A 121 3.76 -9.08 23.64
N VAL A 122 3.31 -10.23 23.18
CA VAL A 122 4.11 -11.45 23.11
C VAL A 122 5.08 -11.44 21.94
N SER A 123 4.73 -10.74 20.87
CA SER A 123 5.58 -10.54 19.70
C SER A 123 6.49 -9.33 19.93
N VAL A 124 7.79 -9.52 19.78
CA VAL A 124 8.79 -8.48 20.06
C VAL A 124 9.75 -8.35 18.88
N TRP A 125 9.91 -7.13 18.39
CA TRP A 125 10.92 -6.80 17.39
C TRP A 125 12.09 -6.08 18.04
N ARG A 126 13.30 -6.66 17.98
CA ARG A 126 14.54 -6.07 18.49
C ARG A 126 15.67 -6.23 17.49
N GLY A 127 16.58 -5.26 17.41
CA GLY A 127 17.72 -5.29 16.50
C GLY A 127 17.29 -5.54 15.04
N ALA A 128 17.90 -6.49 14.38
CA ALA A 128 17.60 -6.81 12.98
C ALA A 128 16.14 -7.25 12.71
N LYS A 129 15.40 -7.70 13.76
CA LYS A 129 13.99 -8.06 13.60
C LYS A 129 13.10 -6.86 13.31
N VAL A 130 13.47 -5.64 13.71
CA VAL A 130 12.70 -4.41 13.40
C VAL A 130 12.63 -4.21 11.90
N ALA A 131 13.79 -4.14 11.26
CA ALA A 131 13.87 -3.95 9.80
C ALA A 131 13.18 -5.10 9.03
N LYS A 132 13.39 -6.36 9.47
CA LYS A 132 12.78 -7.53 8.85
C LYS A 132 11.25 -7.53 9.00
N GLY A 133 10.72 -7.21 10.17
CA GLY A 133 9.28 -7.15 10.43
C GLY A 133 8.62 -6.04 9.62
N ARG A 134 9.24 -4.85 9.59
CA ARG A 134 8.76 -3.72 8.80
C ARG A 134 8.76 -4.03 7.30
N ALA A 135 9.84 -4.63 6.78
CA ALA A 135 9.91 -5.06 5.39
C ALA A 135 8.81 -6.07 5.02
N ARG A 136 8.46 -6.97 5.94
CA ARG A 136 7.36 -7.92 5.78
C ARG A 136 6.02 -7.22 5.68
N TRP A 137 5.71 -6.27 6.57
CA TRP A 137 4.49 -5.47 6.50
C TRP A 137 4.43 -4.62 5.21
N GLN A 138 5.56 -4.07 4.78
CA GLN A 138 5.64 -3.36 3.49
C GLN A 138 5.34 -4.27 2.30
N ALA A 139 5.76 -5.52 2.34
CA ALA A 139 5.44 -6.50 1.30
C ALA A 139 3.94 -6.84 1.33
N THR A 140 3.37 -7.10 2.50
CA THR A 140 1.92 -7.35 2.69
C THR A 140 1.09 -6.18 2.15
N ALA A 141 1.41 -4.95 2.54
CA ALA A 141 0.71 -3.75 2.07
C ALA A 141 0.76 -3.61 0.54
N ARG A 142 1.92 -3.87 -0.09
CA ARG A 142 2.03 -3.85 -1.55
C ARG A 142 1.17 -4.90 -2.25
N GLU A 143 1.17 -6.13 -1.74
CA GLU A 143 0.34 -7.18 -2.35
C GLU A 143 -1.16 -6.90 -2.16
N ALA A 144 -1.59 -6.44 -0.97
CA ALA A 144 -2.96 -6.02 -0.71
C ALA A 144 -3.38 -4.84 -1.61
N THR A 145 -2.50 -3.85 -1.80
CA THR A 145 -2.71 -2.73 -2.73
C THR A 145 -3.00 -3.23 -4.15
N LYS A 146 -2.26 -4.23 -4.64
CA LYS A 146 -2.50 -4.82 -5.97
C LYS A 146 -3.85 -5.52 -6.03
N GLN A 147 -4.22 -6.30 -5.01
CA GLN A 147 -5.50 -6.99 -4.96
C GLN A 147 -6.67 -6.00 -4.92
N ALA A 148 -6.56 -4.95 -4.11
CA ALA A 148 -7.55 -3.87 -4.03
C ALA A 148 -7.52 -2.88 -5.21
N ARG A 149 -6.58 -3.06 -6.16
CA ARG A 149 -6.39 -2.18 -7.33
C ARG A 149 -6.19 -0.71 -6.98
N ARG A 150 -5.55 -0.42 -5.84
CA ARG A 150 -5.24 0.94 -5.41
C ARG A 150 -4.02 1.49 -6.16
N ALA A 151 -3.98 2.79 -6.40
CA ALA A 151 -2.79 3.47 -6.95
C ALA A 151 -1.80 3.88 -5.87
N TRP A 152 -2.25 3.99 -4.60
CA TRP A 152 -1.43 4.35 -3.45
C TRP A 152 -1.12 3.13 -2.59
N VAL A 153 0.16 2.91 -2.31
CA VAL A 153 0.62 1.90 -1.34
C VAL A 153 0.71 2.55 0.02
N PRO A 154 0.05 2.01 1.07
CA PRO A 154 0.17 2.56 2.41
C PRO A 154 1.62 2.62 2.89
N GLU A 155 1.97 3.72 3.54
CA GLU A 155 3.25 3.86 4.21
C GLU A 155 3.31 2.90 5.41
N VAL A 156 4.43 2.20 5.61
CA VAL A 156 4.70 1.48 6.85
C VAL A 156 5.70 2.27 7.68
N GLY A 157 5.19 2.84 8.77
CA GLY A 157 5.95 3.71 9.67
C GLY A 157 7.01 2.98 10.50
N GLU A 158 7.70 3.72 11.33
CA GLU A 158 8.68 3.18 12.28
C GLU A 158 7.98 2.46 13.45
N LEU A 159 8.69 1.52 14.06
CA LEU A 159 8.20 0.82 15.25
C LEU A 159 8.05 1.78 16.43
N LEU A 160 6.85 1.88 16.99
CA LEU A 160 6.59 2.64 18.18
C LEU A 160 6.60 1.74 19.43
N THR A 161 7.16 2.28 20.52
CA THR A 161 6.92 1.80 21.90
C THR A 161 5.68 2.48 22.45
N THR A 162 5.12 2.00 23.57
CA THR A 162 4.00 2.68 24.24
C THR A 162 4.32 4.14 24.58
N ARG A 163 5.55 4.42 25.03
CA ARG A 163 6.00 5.80 25.32
C ARG A 163 6.00 6.69 24.07
N SER A 164 6.55 6.21 22.96
CA SER A 164 6.59 6.99 21.71
C SER A 164 5.20 7.11 21.10
N LEU A 165 4.35 6.10 21.20
CA LEU A 165 2.96 6.18 20.79
C LEU A 165 2.18 7.24 21.56
N THR A 166 2.33 7.30 22.92
CA THR A 166 1.66 8.32 23.74
C THR A 166 2.05 9.74 23.31
N ARG A 167 3.33 9.95 22.97
CA ARG A 167 3.77 11.25 22.43
C ARG A 167 3.15 11.54 21.08
N TRP A 168 3.21 10.59 20.16
CA TRP A 168 2.63 10.71 18.82
C TRP A 168 1.12 11.00 18.87
N VAL A 169 0.37 10.34 19.76
CA VAL A 169 -1.06 10.60 20.00
C VAL A 169 -1.30 12.05 20.43
N ARG A 170 -0.50 12.56 21.37
CA ARG A 170 -0.63 13.97 21.81
C ARG A 170 -0.35 14.96 20.67
N GLU A 171 0.72 14.74 19.92
CA GLU A 171 1.06 15.56 18.76
C GLU A 171 -0.07 15.56 17.72
N THR A 172 -0.61 14.38 17.39
CA THR A 172 -1.72 14.23 16.46
C THR A 172 -2.97 14.98 16.93
N THR A 173 -3.34 14.86 18.22
CA THR A 173 -4.54 15.54 18.74
C THR A 173 -4.34 17.04 18.86
N GLN A 174 -3.12 17.53 19.12
CA GLN A 174 -2.81 18.96 19.16
C GLN A 174 -2.89 19.62 17.77
N THR A 175 -2.71 18.84 16.70
CA THR A 175 -2.82 19.31 15.31
C THR A 175 -4.20 19.04 14.69
N GLY A 176 -5.23 18.80 15.52
CA GLY A 176 -6.61 18.58 15.06
C GLY A 176 -6.93 17.14 14.64
N GLY A 177 -5.98 16.23 14.70
CA GLY A 177 -6.22 14.81 14.39
C GLY A 177 -7.06 14.11 15.46
N VAL A 178 -7.84 13.11 15.05
CA VAL A 178 -8.63 12.24 15.93
C VAL A 178 -7.94 10.91 16.12
N VAL A 179 -7.82 10.47 17.37
CA VAL A 179 -7.26 9.16 17.71
C VAL A 179 -8.31 8.30 18.38
N LEU A 180 -8.60 7.15 17.79
CA LEU A 180 -9.56 6.19 18.30
C LEU A 180 -8.82 4.97 18.85
N VAL A 181 -9.13 4.60 20.08
CA VAL A 181 -8.61 3.38 20.72
C VAL A 181 -9.69 2.31 20.67
N LEU A 182 -9.46 1.26 19.91
CA LEU A 182 -10.35 0.10 19.85
C LEU A 182 -10.05 -0.80 21.04
N HIS A 183 -10.93 -0.77 22.03
CA HIS A 183 -10.81 -1.57 23.24
C HIS A 183 -11.99 -2.54 23.35
N GLU A 184 -11.76 -3.77 23.80
CA GLU A 184 -12.78 -4.82 23.91
C GLU A 184 -13.93 -4.46 24.85
N GLU A 185 -13.65 -3.63 25.88
CA GLU A 185 -14.63 -3.14 26.86
C GLU A 185 -15.20 -1.75 26.52
N ALA A 186 -14.96 -1.26 25.29
CA ALA A 186 -15.46 0.07 24.90
C ALA A 186 -16.98 0.08 24.84
N ALA A 187 -17.60 1.03 25.55
CA ALA A 187 -19.06 1.18 25.58
C ALA A 187 -19.63 1.90 24.34
N ALA A 188 -18.79 2.68 23.63
CA ALA A 188 -19.22 3.46 22.46
C ALA A 188 -18.82 2.75 21.16
N PRO A 189 -19.77 2.55 20.23
CA PRO A 189 -19.45 2.00 18.92
C PRO A 189 -18.66 3.01 18.09
N ILE A 190 -17.69 2.53 17.28
CA ILE A 190 -16.85 3.38 16.42
C ILE A 190 -17.68 4.20 15.42
N GLY A 191 -18.79 3.65 14.93
CA GLY A 191 -19.70 4.34 14.01
C GLY A 191 -20.44 5.54 14.59
N GLY A 192 -20.36 5.74 15.92
CA GLY A 192 -20.93 6.92 16.61
C GLY A 192 -19.93 8.07 16.76
N VAL A 193 -18.68 7.90 16.35
CA VAL A 193 -17.66 8.95 16.46
C VAL A 193 -17.85 9.96 15.34
N ARG A 194 -17.98 11.24 15.71
CA ARG A 194 -17.87 12.33 14.72
C ARG A 194 -16.41 12.52 14.34
N LEU A 195 -16.11 12.34 13.09
CA LEU A 195 -14.83 12.74 12.53
C LEU A 195 -14.87 14.25 12.22
N PRO A 196 -13.75 14.98 12.30
CA PRO A 196 -13.69 16.37 11.89
C PRO A 196 -14.05 16.47 10.41
N ASP A 197 -14.78 17.52 10.06
CA ASP A 197 -15.04 17.83 8.67
C ASP A 197 -13.72 18.20 8.01
N PRO A 198 -13.39 17.69 6.80
CA PRO A 198 -12.19 18.10 6.08
C PRO A 198 -12.08 19.62 5.88
N ASP A 199 -13.22 20.30 5.82
CA ASP A 199 -13.31 21.75 5.64
C ASP A 199 -13.12 22.54 6.97
N ASP A 200 -13.11 21.87 8.12
CA ASP A 200 -12.87 22.49 9.43
C ASP A 200 -11.38 22.53 9.84
N CYS A 201 -10.50 21.98 9.01
CA CYS A 201 -9.05 21.97 9.25
C CYS A 201 -8.39 23.14 8.49
N GLU A 202 -8.48 24.36 9.02
CA GLU A 202 -7.65 25.50 8.63
C GLU A 202 -6.31 25.53 9.40
#